data_d7b3e7c8657725556e1f5aab46732709
#
_entry.id   d7b3e7c8657725556e1f5aab46732709
#
_cell.length_a   1.000
_cell.length_b   1.000
_cell.length_c   1.000
_cell.angle_alpha   90.00
_cell.angle_beta   90.00
_cell.angle_gamma   90.00
#
_symmetry.space_group_name_H-M   'P 1'
#
loop_
_entity.id
_entity.type
_entity.pdbx_description
1 polymer ?
#
loop_
_entity_poly.entity_id
_entity_poly.type
_entity_poly.pdbx_seq_one_letter_code
_entity_poly.pdbx_strand_id
1 'polypeptide(L)'
;MPTRRPPLAALAAAGVGALLLPSVAVAVPDKVARKLDAARAPTHELNRAATVVLPGGATVYRFQQRVGGMDVLDSEMVIDDPRGAPPALAVDSTAPGLAAPAEPRIGKPQAKRIASRSVQAGGLRAPITATQAIKPGEGGKLVWRVVVPTRRPLDDFEVLVNAASGLVVQTGSLRRESRTGRAKLYDPNPVVQHGGFSRLRSDRHDRNTRLLTNLRRPVGLQNIDSGQACLRGRWVHAKVGLHGGHNVCKRSLSWRRVTRSNNRFEALMAYYHINRAQQYVHDLGFSKANRNGIDDRPQAVLADAFPRDNSFFLPGSAIRYGAGSVDDAEDADVILHEYAHAMQFSQAPTFLESGASEALALQEGSADYWAAAMSSLSPGAANEDDVCIFDWDATTYGRVFPPVAPYSIGRRCGRRADSRRTLAQAQRHCPRILAGLRRMPDPHCVGEVWSSALWDIRRQLAARDPISGGATIDRTYLASQFMYVASEHFDDAARAALCADDDLSPEGTAGDCHGANYATIRGEMRARGIL
;
A
#
# COMPACT_ATOMS: atom_id res chain seq x y z
N MET A 1 -47.48 -26.05 -34.10
CA MET A 1 -47.26 -24.62 -34.41
C MET A 1 -46.07 -24.17 -33.58
N PRO A 2 -44.92 -23.84 -34.17
CA PRO A 2 -43.75 -23.39 -33.42
C PRO A 2 -43.73 -21.87 -33.38
N THR A 3 -43.62 -21.32 -32.17
CA THR A 3 -43.46 -19.89 -31.89
C THR A 3 -42.04 -19.43 -32.22
N ARG A 4 -41.96 -18.47 -33.14
CA ARG A 4 -40.72 -17.81 -33.56
C ARG A 4 -40.22 -16.86 -32.46
N ARG A 5 -38.91 -17.01 -32.11
CA ARG A 5 -38.17 -15.99 -31.34
C ARG A 5 -37.74 -14.84 -32.27
N PRO A 6 -37.75 -13.59 -31.81
CA PRO A 6 -37.20 -12.47 -32.57
C PRO A 6 -35.67 -12.43 -32.49
N PRO A 7 -34.97 -11.82 -33.46
CA PRO A 7 -33.54 -11.77 -33.51
C PRO A 7 -32.96 -10.73 -32.54
N LEU A 8 -31.85 -11.07 -31.91
CA LEU A 8 -31.02 -10.17 -31.12
C LEU A 8 -30.42 -9.08 -32.02
N ALA A 9 -30.78 -7.84 -31.74
CA ALA A 9 -30.16 -6.67 -32.34
C ALA A 9 -28.74 -6.51 -31.79
N ALA A 10 -27.75 -6.45 -32.67
CA ALA A 10 -26.38 -6.13 -32.36
C ALA A 10 -26.30 -4.66 -31.92
N LEU A 11 -25.97 -4.40 -30.68
CA LEU A 11 -25.53 -3.08 -30.21
C LEU A 11 -24.11 -2.81 -30.72
N ALA A 12 -24.02 -1.88 -31.66
CA ALA A 12 -22.77 -1.32 -32.11
C ALA A 12 -22.10 -0.57 -30.92
N ALA A 13 -20.90 -0.97 -30.55
CA ALA A 13 -20.06 -0.25 -29.61
C ALA A 13 -19.65 1.08 -30.27
N ALA A 14 -20.26 2.18 -29.85
CA ALA A 14 -19.79 3.52 -30.15
C ALA A 14 -18.46 3.72 -29.36
N GLY A 15 -17.36 3.78 -30.07
CA GLY A 15 -16.07 4.15 -29.52
C GLY A 15 -16.15 5.59 -28.98
N VAL A 16 -16.07 5.72 -27.66
CA VAL A 16 -15.83 7.01 -27.02
C VAL A 16 -14.37 7.36 -27.31
N GLY A 17 -14.15 8.16 -28.33
CA GLY A 17 -12.88 8.83 -28.58
C GLY A 17 -12.59 9.73 -27.37
N ALA A 18 -11.61 9.36 -26.56
CA ALA A 18 -11.07 10.25 -25.55
C ALA A 18 -10.51 11.47 -26.27
N LEU A 19 -11.21 12.58 -26.23
CA LEU A 19 -10.70 13.91 -26.53
C LEU A 19 -9.55 14.16 -25.55
N LEU A 20 -8.32 13.99 -26.00
CA LEU A 20 -7.13 14.51 -25.35
C LEU A 20 -7.25 16.05 -25.39
N LEU A 21 -7.84 16.60 -24.36
CA LEU A 21 -7.70 18.03 -24.06
C LEU A 21 -6.21 18.29 -23.89
N PRO A 22 -5.64 19.32 -24.53
CA PRO A 22 -4.25 19.68 -24.32
C PRO A 22 -4.09 19.95 -22.82
N SER A 23 -3.18 19.22 -22.15
CA SER A 23 -2.82 19.49 -20.77
C SER A 23 -2.35 20.94 -20.70
N VAL A 24 -3.15 21.82 -20.11
CA VAL A 24 -2.68 23.15 -19.72
C VAL A 24 -1.49 22.88 -18.82
N ALA A 25 -0.32 23.28 -19.26
CA ALA A 25 0.91 23.11 -18.49
C ALA A 25 0.77 24.07 -17.28
N VAL A 26 0.26 23.54 -16.17
CA VAL A 26 0.22 24.27 -14.90
C VAL A 26 1.65 24.65 -14.57
N ALA A 27 1.96 25.93 -14.56
CA ALA A 27 3.30 26.41 -14.22
C ALA A 27 3.65 25.93 -12.80
N VAL A 28 4.91 25.56 -12.58
CA VAL A 28 5.38 25.25 -11.23
C VAL A 28 5.37 26.54 -10.42
N PRO A 29 4.65 26.62 -9.28
CA PRO A 29 4.63 27.83 -8.46
C PRO A 29 6.03 28.23 -7.97
N ASP A 30 6.33 29.52 -7.86
CA ASP A 30 7.64 30.01 -7.43
C ASP A 30 8.11 29.44 -6.09
N LYS A 31 7.18 29.22 -5.15
CA LYS A 31 7.51 28.60 -3.85
C LYS A 31 8.01 27.16 -3.99
N VAL A 32 7.43 26.39 -4.92
CA VAL A 32 7.85 25.01 -5.25
C VAL A 32 9.17 25.02 -6.01
N ALA A 33 9.34 25.96 -6.97
CA ALA A 33 10.59 26.13 -7.69
C ALA A 33 11.75 26.45 -6.74
N ARG A 34 11.56 27.38 -5.80
CA ARG A 34 12.57 27.69 -4.76
C ARG A 34 12.89 26.49 -3.89
N LYS A 35 11.88 25.67 -3.50
CA LYS A 35 12.12 24.46 -2.71
C LYS A 35 12.89 23.42 -3.51
N LEU A 36 12.55 23.24 -4.76
CA LEU A 36 13.27 22.36 -5.70
C LEU A 36 14.73 22.80 -5.86
N ASP A 37 14.97 24.09 -6.11
CA ASP A 37 16.32 24.64 -6.28
C ASP A 37 17.18 24.53 -5.01
N ALA A 38 16.56 24.66 -3.84
CA ALA A 38 17.25 24.47 -2.56
C ALA A 38 17.60 23.00 -2.28
N ALA A 39 16.82 22.05 -2.82
CA ALA A 39 16.99 20.62 -2.57
C ALA A 39 17.88 19.94 -3.62
N ARG A 40 17.89 20.42 -4.87
CA ARG A 40 18.64 19.78 -5.95
C ARG A 40 20.14 20.01 -5.84
N ALA A 41 20.92 18.99 -6.18
CA ALA A 41 22.35 19.18 -6.41
C ALA A 41 22.59 20.06 -7.66
N PRO A 42 23.63 20.92 -7.68
CA PRO A 42 23.89 21.86 -8.77
C PRO A 42 24.01 21.22 -10.17
N THR A 43 24.41 19.95 -10.22
CA THR A 43 24.61 19.20 -11.47
C THR A 43 23.37 18.44 -11.94
N HIS A 44 22.26 18.51 -11.21
CA HIS A 44 21.04 17.77 -11.56
C HIS A 44 20.10 18.63 -12.41
N GLU A 45 19.78 18.13 -13.59
CA GLU A 45 18.64 18.60 -14.37
C GLU A 45 17.39 17.86 -13.86
N LEU A 46 16.37 18.61 -13.43
CA LEU A 46 15.11 18.07 -12.96
C LEU A 46 13.97 18.57 -13.83
N ASN A 47 13.37 17.69 -14.60
CA ASN A 47 12.23 18.01 -15.43
C ASN A 47 10.94 17.53 -14.77
N ARG A 48 9.92 18.38 -14.77
CA ARG A 48 8.60 18.01 -14.24
C ARG A 48 8.05 16.81 -15.01
N ALA A 49 7.94 15.68 -14.32
CA ALA A 49 7.38 14.45 -14.85
C ALA A 49 5.86 14.35 -14.64
N ALA A 50 5.37 14.83 -13.48
CA ALA A 50 3.95 14.83 -13.17
C ALA A 50 3.59 15.95 -12.19
N THR A 51 2.32 16.33 -12.21
CA THR A 51 1.68 17.17 -11.19
C THR A 51 0.40 16.45 -10.80
N VAL A 52 0.23 16.21 -9.51
CA VAL A 52 -0.95 15.57 -8.96
C VAL A 52 -1.61 16.55 -8.01
N VAL A 53 -2.81 16.95 -8.32
CA VAL A 53 -3.63 17.75 -7.39
C VAL A 53 -4.36 16.75 -6.51
N LEU A 54 -4.09 16.81 -5.22
CA LEU A 54 -4.74 15.98 -4.23
C LEU A 54 -6.11 16.54 -3.89
N PRO A 55 -7.05 15.71 -3.49
CA PRO A 55 -8.27 16.16 -2.83
C PRO A 55 -7.89 17.11 -1.68
N GLY A 56 -8.57 18.28 -1.59
CA GLY A 56 -8.21 19.34 -0.62
C GLY A 56 -7.24 20.41 -1.12
N GLY A 57 -6.77 20.29 -2.37
CA GLY A 57 -6.02 21.34 -3.06
C GLY A 57 -4.51 21.37 -2.76
N ALA A 58 -3.98 20.42 -2.00
CA ALA A 58 -2.55 20.16 -1.98
C ALA A 58 -2.09 19.66 -3.35
N THR A 59 -0.86 19.96 -3.74
CA THR A 59 -0.33 19.57 -5.05
C THR A 59 1.02 18.91 -4.89
N VAL A 60 1.15 17.71 -5.42
CA VAL A 60 2.41 16.97 -5.47
C VAL A 60 3.06 17.15 -6.83
N TYR A 61 4.28 17.63 -6.83
CA TYR A 61 5.10 17.81 -8.03
C TYR A 61 6.17 16.75 -8.08
N ARG A 62 6.21 15.95 -9.16
CA ARG A 62 7.24 14.96 -9.41
C ARG A 62 8.19 15.45 -10.48
N PHE A 63 9.48 15.34 -10.22
CA PHE A 63 10.55 15.76 -11.11
C PHE A 63 11.46 14.58 -11.42
N GLN A 64 11.55 14.22 -12.69
CA GLN A 64 12.46 13.21 -13.19
C GLN A 64 13.87 13.78 -13.28
N GLN A 65 14.85 13.11 -12.69
CA GLN A 65 16.26 13.47 -12.89
C GLN A 65 16.68 13.19 -14.32
N ARG A 66 17.42 14.13 -14.89
CA ARG A 66 18.04 14.02 -16.20
C ARG A 66 19.49 14.42 -16.13
N VAL A 67 20.29 13.87 -17.04
CA VAL A 67 21.69 14.23 -17.25
C VAL A 67 21.96 14.23 -18.74
N GLY A 68 22.44 15.36 -19.27
CA GLY A 68 22.65 15.53 -20.70
C GLY A 68 21.39 15.28 -21.53
N GLY A 69 20.23 15.70 -21.03
CA GLY A 69 18.96 15.55 -21.71
C GLY A 69 18.35 14.13 -21.64
N MET A 70 18.97 13.16 -20.98
CA MET A 70 18.49 11.78 -20.84
C MET A 70 17.94 11.52 -19.45
N ASP A 71 16.83 10.78 -19.38
CA ASP A 71 16.21 10.38 -18.11
C ASP A 71 17.11 9.40 -17.36
N VAL A 72 17.27 9.63 -16.04
CA VAL A 72 17.94 8.70 -15.12
C VAL A 72 16.90 7.74 -14.60
N LEU A 73 17.03 6.45 -14.86
CA LEU A 73 16.06 5.44 -14.46
C LEU A 73 15.94 5.36 -12.93
N ASP A 74 14.71 5.20 -12.45
CA ASP A 74 14.38 5.06 -11.03
C ASP A 74 14.87 6.23 -10.15
N SER A 75 14.99 7.44 -10.74
CA SER A 75 15.56 8.61 -10.10
C SER A 75 14.63 9.81 -10.22
N GLU A 76 14.00 10.19 -9.14
CA GLU A 76 13.05 11.31 -9.09
C GLU A 76 13.18 12.13 -7.80
N MET A 77 12.71 13.37 -7.86
CA MET A 77 12.48 14.23 -6.71
C MET A 77 11.00 14.58 -6.63
N VAL A 78 10.43 14.52 -5.44
CA VAL A 78 9.01 14.81 -5.20
C VAL A 78 8.90 15.96 -4.21
N ILE A 79 8.21 17.02 -4.61
CA ILE A 79 7.86 18.16 -3.75
C ILE A 79 6.37 18.09 -3.46
N ASP A 80 6.03 18.05 -2.20
CA ASP A 80 4.68 18.25 -1.72
C ASP A 80 4.45 19.75 -1.48
N ASP A 81 3.36 20.27 -2.00
CA ASP A 81 2.90 21.66 -1.80
C ASP A 81 1.54 21.65 -1.11
N PRO A 82 1.54 21.50 0.23
CA PRO A 82 0.31 21.45 1.00
C PRO A 82 -0.40 22.81 1.01
N ARG A 83 -1.72 22.77 1.11
CA ARG A 83 -2.52 23.98 1.21
C ARG A 83 -2.28 24.66 2.55
N GLY A 84 -1.81 25.92 2.53
CA GLY A 84 -1.63 26.70 3.75
C GLY A 84 -0.31 26.50 4.50
N ALA A 85 0.57 25.62 4.00
CA ALA A 85 1.91 25.42 4.54
C ALA A 85 2.98 25.57 3.45
N PRO A 86 4.26 25.79 3.81
CA PRO A 86 5.33 25.87 2.82
C PRO A 86 5.59 24.49 2.15
N PRO A 87 6.04 24.46 0.88
CA PRO A 87 6.37 23.24 0.21
C PRO A 87 7.48 22.44 0.90
N ALA A 88 7.33 21.13 0.94
CA ALA A 88 8.27 20.19 1.55
C ALA A 88 8.87 19.22 0.50
N LEU A 89 10.12 18.81 0.71
CA LEU A 89 10.72 17.72 -0.04
C LEU A 89 10.16 16.41 0.54
N ALA A 90 9.37 15.69 -0.26
CA ALA A 90 8.75 14.44 0.15
C ALA A 90 9.63 13.22 -0.20
N VAL A 91 10.27 13.24 -1.37
CA VAL A 91 11.15 12.14 -1.82
C VAL A 91 12.33 12.72 -2.59
N ASP A 92 13.52 12.23 -2.30
CA ASP A 92 14.70 12.40 -3.12
C ASP A 92 15.35 11.04 -3.37
N SER A 93 15.16 10.51 -4.58
CA SER A 93 15.83 9.31 -5.07
C SER A 93 16.86 9.65 -6.18
N THR A 94 17.26 10.92 -6.27
CA THR A 94 18.22 11.33 -7.28
C THR A 94 19.59 10.71 -7.06
N ALA A 95 20.22 10.26 -8.13
CA ALA A 95 21.55 9.67 -8.08
C ALA A 95 22.61 10.79 -8.17
N PRO A 96 23.47 10.96 -7.15
CA PRO A 96 24.52 11.98 -7.17
C PRO A 96 25.67 11.59 -8.09
N GLY A 97 26.44 12.58 -8.54
CA GLY A 97 27.73 12.38 -9.22
C GLY A 97 27.65 11.75 -10.61
N LEU A 98 26.49 11.77 -11.25
CA LEU A 98 26.34 11.26 -12.60
C LEU A 98 26.94 12.27 -13.60
N ALA A 99 27.84 11.80 -14.46
CA ALA A 99 28.36 12.56 -15.58
C ALA A 99 27.53 12.33 -16.85
N ALA A 100 27.57 13.29 -17.80
CA ALA A 100 27.00 13.06 -19.11
C ALA A 100 27.68 11.84 -19.74
N PRO A 101 26.93 10.81 -20.17
CA PRO A 101 27.50 9.59 -20.67
C PRO A 101 28.13 9.84 -22.05
N ALA A 102 29.14 9.03 -22.39
CA ALA A 102 29.72 9.01 -23.69
C ALA A 102 28.70 8.59 -24.77
N GLU A 103 28.95 8.97 -26.02
CA GLU A 103 28.11 8.58 -27.14
C GLU A 103 27.93 7.06 -27.25
N PRO A 104 26.72 6.59 -27.63
CA PRO A 104 26.44 5.16 -27.74
C PRO A 104 27.30 4.54 -28.88
N ARG A 105 27.97 3.44 -28.56
CA ARG A 105 28.70 2.66 -29.59
C ARG A 105 27.79 1.78 -30.44
N ILE A 106 26.61 1.42 -29.89
CA ILE A 106 25.59 0.68 -30.64
C ILE A 106 24.39 1.60 -30.92
N GLY A 107 23.96 1.57 -32.18
CA GLY A 107 22.83 2.39 -32.61
C GLY A 107 21.49 1.81 -32.21
N LYS A 108 20.45 2.66 -32.23
CA LYS A 108 19.05 2.31 -31.92
C LYS A 108 18.53 1.04 -32.66
N PRO A 109 18.79 0.83 -33.98
CA PRO A 109 18.37 -0.38 -34.67
C PRO A 109 19.02 -1.66 -34.11
N GLN A 110 20.30 -1.57 -33.74
CA GLN A 110 21.02 -2.70 -33.16
C GLN A 110 20.50 -3.04 -31.77
N ALA A 111 20.25 -2.05 -30.92
CA ALA A 111 19.66 -2.23 -29.60
C ALA A 111 18.27 -2.92 -29.67
N LYS A 112 17.44 -2.50 -30.63
CA LYS A 112 16.13 -3.16 -30.87
C LYS A 112 16.29 -4.63 -31.29
N ARG A 113 17.25 -4.97 -32.12
CA ARG A 113 17.52 -6.38 -32.52
C ARG A 113 18.02 -7.21 -31.34
N ILE A 114 18.93 -6.67 -30.54
CA ILE A 114 19.43 -7.35 -29.33
C ILE A 114 18.27 -7.62 -28.37
N ALA A 115 17.47 -6.62 -28.05
CA ALA A 115 16.33 -6.75 -27.15
C ALA A 115 15.28 -7.75 -27.66
N SER A 116 14.95 -7.71 -28.94
CA SER A 116 13.99 -8.65 -29.54
C SER A 116 14.47 -10.12 -29.45
N ARG A 117 15.78 -10.35 -29.64
CA ARG A 117 16.37 -11.69 -29.53
C ARG A 117 16.42 -12.17 -28.08
N SER A 118 16.69 -11.29 -27.12
CA SER A 118 16.82 -11.65 -25.69
C SER A 118 15.48 -12.13 -25.08
N VAL A 119 14.34 -11.66 -25.58
CA VAL A 119 13.01 -12.04 -25.12
C VAL A 119 12.39 -13.21 -25.90
N GLN A 120 13.13 -13.76 -26.87
CA GLN A 120 12.67 -14.89 -27.73
C GLN A 120 11.25 -14.66 -28.30
N ALA A 121 11.01 -13.48 -28.85
CA ALA A 121 9.69 -13.04 -29.28
C ALA A 121 9.15 -13.91 -30.43
N GLY A 122 8.06 -14.58 -30.23
CA GLY A 122 7.26 -15.29 -31.24
C GLY A 122 6.33 -14.34 -32.01
N GLY A 123 6.89 -13.28 -32.62
CA GLY A 123 6.17 -12.24 -33.33
C GLY A 123 5.88 -10.98 -32.50
N LEU A 124 5.75 -9.85 -33.18
CA LEU A 124 5.45 -8.56 -32.58
C LEU A 124 3.98 -8.17 -32.81
N ARG A 125 3.38 -7.48 -31.85
CA ARG A 125 2.02 -6.91 -31.97
C ARG A 125 2.03 -5.40 -32.24
N ALA A 126 3.18 -4.73 -32.03
CA ALA A 126 3.40 -3.33 -32.31
C ALA A 126 4.89 -3.07 -32.60
N PRO A 127 5.28 -1.93 -33.17
CA PRO A 127 6.69 -1.58 -33.39
C PRO A 127 7.49 -1.55 -32.07
N ILE A 128 8.72 -2.07 -32.10
CA ILE A 128 9.66 -1.95 -31.00
C ILE A 128 10.06 -0.49 -30.84
N THR A 129 9.95 0.07 -29.65
CA THR A 129 10.46 1.40 -29.32
C THR A 129 11.80 1.32 -28.60
N ALA A 130 12.62 2.34 -28.73
CA ALA A 130 13.88 2.44 -27.98
C ALA A 130 14.21 3.92 -27.72
N THR A 131 14.57 4.22 -26.49
CA THR A 131 15.01 5.53 -26.00
C THR A 131 16.32 5.37 -25.24
N GLN A 132 17.15 6.38 -25.25
CA GLN A 132 18.32 6.41 -24.38
C GLN A 132 17.92 6.79 -22.97
N ALA A 133 18.56 6.17 -21.99
CA ALA A 133 18.40 6.47 -20.58
C ALA A 133 19.72 6.18 -19.83
N ILE A 134 19.84 6.71 -18.63
CA ILE A 134 20.97 6.45 -17.75
C ILE A 134 20.49 5.48 -16.66
N LYS A 135 21.15 4.34 -16.53
CA LYS A 135 20.96 3.46 -15.39
C LYS A 135 21.90 3.93 -14.27
N PRO A 136 21.38 4.31 -13.08
CA PRO A 136 22.20 4.72 -11.95
C PRO A 136 23.12 3.57 -11.48
N GLY A 137 24.20 3.91 -10.81
CA GLY A 137 25.27 3.03 -10.38
C GLY A 137 26.61 3.73 -10.61
N GLU A 138 27.74 3.05 -10.43
CA GLU A 138 29.08 3.63 -10.55
C GLU A 138 29.24 4.53 -11.79
N GLY A 139 29.19 5.85 -11.62
CA GLY A 139 29.32 6.87 -12.65
C GLY A 139 28.16 7.00 -13.65
N GLY A 140 27.12 6.17 -13.54
CA GLY A 140 26.01 6.11 -14.50
C GLY A 140 26.37 5.34 -15.79
N LYS A 141 25.46 4.48 -16.25
CA LYS A 141 25.68 3.70 -17.50
C LYS A 141 24.63 4.08 -18.53
N LEU A 142 25.07 4.52 -19.72
CA LEU A 142 24.18 4.73 -20.84
C LEU A 142 23.57 3.41 -21.29
N VAL A 143 22.24 3.35 -21.33
CA VAL A 143 21.49 2.20 -21.80
C VAL A 143 20.48 2.61 -22.87
N TRP A 144 20.18 1.68 -23.76
CA TRP A 144 18.97 1.71 -24.54
C TRP A 144 17.84 1.05 -23.73
N ARG A 145 16.83 1.81 -23.38
CA ARG A 145 15.57 1.32 -22.86
C ARG A 145 14.68 0.93 -24.02
N VAL A 146 14.53 -0.38 -24.24
CA VAL A 146 13.84 -0.93 -25.39
C VAL A 146 12.55 -1.61 -24.94
N VAL A 147 11.41 -1.21 -25.49
CA VAL A 147 10.14 -1.90 -25.29
C VAL A 147 9.85 -2.80 -26.47
N VAL A 148 9.70 -4.09 -26.20
CA VAL A 148 9.44 -5.16 -27.17
C VAL A 148 8.03 -5.71 -26.94
N PRO A 149 7.02 -5.26 -27.69
CA PRO A 149 5.65 -5.75 -27.58
C PRO A 149 5.51 -7.06 -28.35
N THR A 150 5.43 -8.19 -27.64
CA THR A 150 5.38 -9.53 -28.22
C THR A 150 3.97 -10.09 -28.33
N ARG A 151 3.74 -11.02 -29.29
CA ARG A 151 2.50 -11.79 -29.44
C ARG A 151 2.56 -13.13 -28.69
N ARG A 152 3.75 -13.72 -28.61
CA ARG A 152 3.99 -15.01 -27.92
C ARG A 152 5.35 -14.95 -27.23
N PRO A 153 5.40 -14.93 -25.88
CA PRO A 153 4.24 -14.71 -25.00
C PRO A 153 3.60 -13.33 -25.28
N LEU A 154 2.29 -13.16 -24.95
CA LEU A 154 1.61 -11.88 -25.07
C LEU A 154 2.11 -10.95 -23.96
N ASP A 155 3.10 -10.11 -24.27
CA ASP A 155 3.79 -9.26 -23.30
C ASP A 155 4.31 -7.96 -23.92
N ASP A 156 4.69 -7.02 -23.05
CA ASP A 156 5.50 -5.86 -23.34
C ASP A 156 6.77 -5.98 -22.51
N PHE A 157 7.85 -6.45 -23.12
CA PHE A 157 9.13 -6.54 -22.43
C PHE A 157 9.86 -5.21 -22.47
N GLU A 158 10.33 -4.75 -21.30
CA GLU A 158 11.37 -3.74 -21.23
C GLU A 158 12.73 -4.42 -21.14
N VAL A 159 13.61 -4.06 -22.06
CA VAL A 159 14.97 -4.59 -22.10
C VAL A 159 15.94 -3.42 -22.03
N LEU A 160 16.79 -3.40 -21.01
CA LEU A 160 17.89 -2.44 -20.91
C LEU A 160 19.12 -3.05 -21.57
N VAL A 161 19.57 -2.41 -22.64
CA VAL A 161 20.77 -2.82 -23.39
C VAL A 161 21.87 -1.79 -23.17
N ASN A 162 23.03 -2.21 -22.68
CA ASN A 162 24.17 -1.32 -22.48
C ASN A 162 24.57 -0.70 -23.83
N ALA A 163 24.60 0.62 -23.90
CA ALA A 163 24.81 1.35 -25.16
C ALA A 163 26.26 1.29 -25.67
N ALA A 164 27.22 0.92 -24.85
CA ALA A 164 28.60 0.74 -25.25
C ALA A 164 28.92 -0.71 -25.67
N SER A 165 28.47 -1.70 -24.90
CA SER A 165 28.84 -3.10 -25.11
C SER A 165 27.79 -3.93 -25.86
N GLY A 166 26.54 -3.50 -25.91
CA GLY A 166 25.42 -4.30 -26.42
C GLY A 166 24.93 -5.41 -25.50
N LEU A 167 25.48 -5.53 -24.32
CA LEU A 167 25.02 -6.53 -23.35
C LEU A 167 23.65 -6.15 -22.80
N VAL A 168 22.78 -7.14 -22.66
CA VAL A 168 21.50 -6.99 -21.95
C VAL A 168 21.80 -6.87 -20.47
N VAL A 169 21.46 -5.74 -19.88
CA VAL A 169 21.68 -5.43 -18.46
C VAL A 169 20.50 -5.88 -17.60
N GLN A 170 19.30 -5.77 -18.17
CA GLN A 170 18.06 -6.09 -17.46
C GLN A 170 16.97 -6.44 -18.49
N THR A 171 16.13 -7.39 -18.15
CA THR A 171 14.90 -7.69 -18.87
C THR A 171 13.77 -7.80 -17.87
N GLY A 172 12.67 -7.09 -18.12
CA GLY A 172 11.46 -7.11 -17.31
C GLY A 172 10.22 -7.15 -18.18
N SER A 173 9.17 -7.81 -17.72
CA SER A 173 7.86 -7.71 -18.33
C SER A 173 7.19 -6.41 -17.88
N LEU A 174 6.69 -5.62 -18.82
CA LEU A 174 5.82 -4.47 -18.54
C LEU A 174 4.35 -4.89 -18.41
N ARG A 175 4.00 -6.02 -19.04
CA ARG A 175 2.73 -6.72 -18.81
C ARG A 175 2.93 -7.77 -17.76
N ARG A 176 2.28 -7.62 -16.65
CA ARG A 176 2.17 -8.68 -15.66
C ARG A 176 0.95 -9.52 -16.01
N GLU A 177 1.12 -10.55 -16.86
CA GLU A 177 0.14 -11.63 -16.86
C GLU A 177 0.13 -12.24 -15.47
N SER A 178 -0.98 -12.11 -14.79
CA SER A 178 -1.14 -12.68 -13.47
C SER A 178 -1.72 -14.09 -13.56
N ARG A 179 -1.18 -14.99 -12.75
CA ARG A 179 -1.71 -16.34 -12.53
C ARG A 179 -2.37 -16.39 -11.17
N THR A 180 -3.34 -17.27 -11.02
CA THR A 180 -4.00 -17.50 -9.74
C THR A 180 -3.48 -18.80 -9.13
N GLY A 181 -2.90 -18.67 -7.93
CA GLY A 181 -2.56 -19.81 -7.09
C GLY A 181 -3.74 -20.27 -6.23
N ARG A 182 -3.58 -21.38 -5.52
CA ARG A 182 -4.60 -21.92 -4.61
C ARG A 182 -3.99 -22.23 -3.26
N ALA A 183 -4.65 -21.73 -2.19
CA ALA A 183 -4.28 -22.04 -0.82
C ALA A 183 -5.53 -22.36 0.03
N LYS A 184 -5.31 -22.77 1.28
CA LYS A 184 -6.31 -22.75 2.34
C LYS A 184 -5.75 -21.94 3.50
N LEU A 185 -6.37 -20.82 3.79
CA LEU A 185 -5.88 -19.82 4.73
C LEU A 185 -6.96 -19.42 5.73
N TYR A 186 -6.57 -18.67 6.75
CA TYR A 186 -7.49 -17.97 7.62
C TYR A 186 -7.97 -16.68 6.93
N ASP A 187 -9.24 -16.31 7.13
CA ASP A 187 -9.81 -15.10 6.55
C ASP A 187 -10.97 -14.59 7.43
N PRO A 188 -10.74 -13.61 8.34
CA PRO A 188 -9.45 -12.96 8.57
C PRO A 188 -8.49 -13.76 9.46
N ASN A 189 -8.98 -14.42 10.53
CA ASN A 189 -8.21 -15.16 11.50
C ASN A 189 -9.05 -16.27 12.16
N PRO A 190 -8.45 -17.17 12.94
CA PRO A 190 -9.18 -18.28 13.56
C PRO A 190 -10.26 -17.85 14.54
N VAL A 191 -10.09 -16.76 15.28
CA VAL A 191 -11.04 -16.32 16.33
C VAL A 191 -12.35 -15.88 15.68
N VAL A 192 -12.28 -15.01 14.70
CA VAL A 192 -13.44 -14.52 13.93
C VAL A 192 -14.14 -15.70 13.23
N GLN A 193 -13.38 -16.56 12.55
CA GLN A 193 -13.93 -17.69 11.82
C GLN A 193 -14.59 -18.75 12.72
N HIS A 194 -14.17 -18.84 13.97
CA HIS A 194 -14.77 -19.74 14.96
C HIS A 194 -15.95 -19.12 15.69
N GLY A 195 -16.10 -17.80 15.63
CA GLY A 195 -17.10 -17.05 16.38
C GLY A 195 -16.73 -16.87 17.86
N GLY A 196 -15.43 -16.81 18.16
CA GLY A 196 -14.90 -16.52 19.49
C GLY A 196 -13.74 -17.42 19.93
N PHE A 197 -13.26 -17.19 21.13
CA PHE A 197 -12.06 -17.82 21.70
C PHE A 197 -12.24 -19.23 22.24
N SER A 198 -13.47 -19.75 22.32
CA SER A 198 -13.72 -21.05 22.92
C SER A 198 -13.01 -22.16 22.14
N ARG A 199 -12.25 -23.02 22.85
CA ARG A 199 -11.46 -24.13 22.29
C ARG A 199 -10.32 -23.71 21.35
N LEU A 200 -10.15 -22.43 21.05
CA LEU A 200 -8.96 -21.92 20.38
C LEU A 200 -7.86 -21.75 21.40
N ARG A 201 -6.82 -22.52 21.28
CA ARG A 201 -5.59 -22.35 22.03
C ARG A 201 -4.52 -22.04 21.01
N SER A 202 -3.95 -20.86 21.11
CA SER A 202 -2.69 -20.62 20.48
C SER A 202 -1.69 -21.59 21.12
N ASP A 203 -0.93 -22.27 20.32
CA ASP A 203 0.20 -23.00 20.86
C ASP A 203 1.50 -22.28 20.44
N ARG A 204 2.41 -22.23 21.37
CA ARG A 204 3.73 -21.63 21.18
C ARG A 204 4.61 -22.39 20.18
N HIS A 205 4.06 -23.35 19.44
CA HIS A 205 4.81 -24.33 18.64
C HIS A 205 4.19 -24.59 17.27
N ASP A 206 3.42 -23.67 16.70
CA ASP A 206 2.75 -23.83 15.42
C ASP A 206 1.96 -25.13 15.25
N ARG A 207 1.46 -25.68 16.34
CA ARG A 207 0.71 -26.93 16.30
C ARG A 207 -0.60 -26.74 15.54
N ASN A 208 -0.71 -27.46 14.47
CA ASN A 208 -1.90 -27.49 13.67
C ASN A 208 -2.93 -28.46 14.28
N THR A 209 -3.89 -27.97 15.03
CA THR A 209 -5.01 -28.79 15.54
C THR A 209 -6.02 -29.10 14.43
N ARG A 210 -6.89 -30.10 14.66
CA ARG A 210 -7.99 -30.40 13.73
C ARG A 210 -8.95 -29.22 13.59
N LEU A 211 -9.21 -28.48 14.66
CA LEU A 211 -10.04 -27.28 14.64
C LEU A 211 -9.41 -26.21 13.74
N LEU A 212 -8.16 -25.82 13.99
CA LEU A 212 -7.43 -24.83 13.21
C LEU A 212 -7.31 -25.24 11.74
N THR A 213 -7.12 -26.54 11.47
CA THR A 213 -7.13 -27.06 10.09
C THR A 213 -8.46 -26.81 9.38
N ASN A 214 -9.58 -27.01 10.10
CA ASN A 214 -10.93 -26.91 9.54
C ASN A 214 -11.38 -25.45 9.35
N LEU A 215 -10.83 -24.53 10.11
CA LEU A 215 -11.12 -23.09 9.96
C LEU A 215 -10.49 -22.49 8.68
N ARG A 216 -9.46 -23.12 8.11
CA ARG A 216 -8.84 -22.60 6.87
C ARG A 216 -9.79 -22.70 5.69
N ARG A 217 -10.03 -21.60 5.02
CA ARG A 217 -10.89 -21.48 3.83
C ARG A 217 -10.08 -21.63 2.54
N PRO A 218 -10.64 -22.25 1.49
CA PRO A 218 -10.02 -22.23 0.16
C PRO A 218 -10.04 -20.81 -0.40
N VAL A 219 -8.87 -20.33 -0.83
CA VAL A 219 -8.68 -18.99 -1.40
C VAL A 219 -7.89 -19.05 -2.71
N GLY A 220 -8.11 -18.05 -3.57
CA GLY A 220 -7.30 -17.76 -4.75
C GLY A 220 -6.20 -16.76 -4.43
N LEU A 221 -4.94 -17.13 -4.69
CA LEU A 221 -3.81 -16.21 -4.61
C LEU A 221 -3.70 -15.48 -5.94
N GLN A 222 -4.26 -14.28 -6.01
CA GLN A 222 -4.34 -13.50 -7.24
C GLN A 222 -2.98 -12.86 -7.59
N ASN A 223 -2.84 -12.43 -8.84
CA ASN A 223 -1.72 -11.60 -9.30
C ASN A 223 -0.31 -12.22 -9.18
N ILE A 224 -0.18 -13.54 -9.17
CA ILE A 224 1.14 -14.20 -9.21
C ILE A 224 1.75 -13.97 -10.61
N ASP A 225 3.00 -13.53 -10.66
CA ASP A 225 3.75 -13.31 -11.91
C ASP A 225 3.82 -14.59 -12.73
N SER A 226 3.54 -14.51 -14.04
CA SER A 226 3.49 -15.67 -14.93
C SER A 226 4.86 -16.37 -15.10
N GLY A 227 5.95 -15.62 -14.99
CA GLY A 227 7.32 -16.11 -15.20
C GLY A 227 7.90 -16.88 -14.01
N GLN A 228 7.31 -16.80 -12.84
CA GLN A 228 7.82 -17.47 -11.63
C GLN A 228 6.66 -18.11 -10.84
N ALA A 229 6.84 -19.36 -10.45
CA ALA A 229 5.87 -20.07 -9.61
C ALA A 229 6.11 -19.78 -8.11
N CYS A 230 6.29 -18.50 -7.76
CA CYS A 230 6.60 -18.03 -6.40
C CYS A 230 5.55 -17.01 -5.96
N LEU A 231 5.47 -16.73 -4.65
CA LEU A 231 4.61 -15.68 -4.06
C LEU A 231 5.17 -14.29 -4.38
N ARG A 232 5.21 -13.99 -5.65
CA ARG A 232 5.62 -12.72 -6.22
C ARG A 232 4.61 -12.30 -7.26
N GLY A 233 4.15 -11.06 -7.19
CA GLY A 233 3.15 -10.54 -8.09
C GLY A 233 3.12 -9.04 -8.16
N ARG A 234 2.01 -8.53 -8.68
CA ARG A 234 1.82 -7.10 -8.94
C ARG A 234 2.02 -6.25 -7.70
N TRP A 235 1.50 -6.69 -6.55
CA TRP A 235 1.42 -5.88 -5.33
C TRP A 235 2.18 -6.46 -4.15
N VAL A 236 2.59 -7.72 -4.21
CA VAL A 236 3.27 -8.38 -3.10
C VAL A 236 4.43 -9.24 -3.59
N HIS A 237 5.52 -9.21 -2.85
CA HIS A 237 6.59 -10.18 -2.93
C HIS A 237 6.83 -10.77 -1.54
N ALA A 238 6.19 -11.89 -1.24
CA ALA A 238 6.29 -12.53 0.06
C ALA A 238 7.40 -13.59 0.09
N LYS A 239 8.21 -13.49 1.12
CA LYS A 239 9.29 -14.41 1.47
C LYS A 239 9.12 -14.88 2.90
N VAL A 240 9.88 -15.89 3.31
CA VAL A 240 9.89 -16.46 4.67
C VAL A 240 11.31 -16.60 5.20
N GLY A 241 11.52 -16.31 6.49
CA GLY A 241 12.76 -16.54 7.22
C GLY A 241 13.65 -15.31 7.40
N LEU A 242 14.72 -15.50 8.15
CA LEU A 242 15.69 -14.48 8.58
C LEU A 242 16.54 -13.92 7.41
N HIS A 243 17.18 -12.75 7.63
CA HIS A 243 18.21 -12.18 6.75
C HIS A 243 17.86 -12.06 5.26
N GLY A 244 16.65 -11.58 4.95
CA GLY A 244 16.19 -11.38 3.57
C GLY A 244 15.38 -12.54 3.01
N GLY A 245 15.28 -13.63 3.73
CA GLY A 245 14.35 -14.73 3.53
C GLY A 245 14.46 -15.48 2.21
N HIS A 246 13.67 -16.53 2.09
CA HIS A 246 13.60 -17.40 0.92
C HIS A 246 12.28 -17.20 0.19
N ASN A 247 12.31 -17.25 -1.15
CA ASN A 247 11.12 -17.24 -1.98
C ASN A 247 10.25 -18.48 -1.72
N VAL A 248 8.94 -18.28 -1.61
CA VAL A 248 7.97 -19.37 -1.48
C VAL A 248 7.47 -19.76 -2.87
N CYS A 249 8.06 -20.80 -3.44
CA CYS A 249 7.82 -21.21 -4.82
C CYS A 249 7.21 -22.61 -4.91
N LYS A 250 6.30 -22.81 -5.88
CA LYS A 250 5.72 -24.13 -6.19
C LYS A 250 5.16 -24.16 -7.61
N ARG A 251 5.72 -25.01 -8.48
CA ARG A 251 5.34 -25.12 -9.90
C ARG A 251 3.84 -25.32 -10.13
N SER A 252 3.18 -26.09 -9.27
CA SER A 252 1.73 -26.36 -9.35
C SER A 252 0.86 -25.18 -8.96
N LEU A 253 1.43 -24.09 -8.40
CA LEU A 253 0.72 -22.96 -7.80
C LEU A 253 -0.37 -23.37 -6.78
N SER A 254 -0.21 -24.54 -6.16
CA SER A 254 -1.16 -25.06 -5.19
C SER A 254 -0.50 -25.33 -3.84
N TRP A 255 -0.79 -24.46 -2.88
CA TRP A 255 -0.34 -24.53 -1.48
C TRP A 255 -1.44 -25.01 -0.52
N ARG A 256 -2.50 -25.67 -1.01
CA ARG A 256 -3.67 -26.10 -0.22
C ARG A 256 -3.33 -27.01 0.96
N ARG A 257 -2.17 -27.69 0.91
CA ARG A 257 -1.68 -28.60 1.96
C ARG A 257 -0.75 -27.93 2.97
N VAL A 258 -0.35 -26.66 2.73
CA VAL A 258 0.47 -25.92 3.69
C VAL A 258 -0.42 -25.52 4.86
N THR A 259 0.07 -25.73 6.06
CA THR A 259 -0.62 -25.45 7.32
C THR A 259 0.24 -24.55 8.17
N ARG A 260 -0.31 -23.98 9.24
CA ARG A 260 0.40 -23.13 10.20
C ARG A 260 1.66 -23.78 10.83
N SER A 261 1.79 -25.09 10.81
CA SER A 261 3.03 -25.79 11.20
C SER A 261 4.14 -25.71 10.15
N ASN A 262 4.06 -24.80 9.22
CA ASN A 262 5.04 -24.61 8.17
C ASN A 262 5.15 -23.13 7.83
N ASN A 263 6.28 -22.54 8.10
CA ASN A 263 6.59 -21.10 7.94
C ASN A 263 6.29 -20.49 6.55
N ARG A 264 5.87 -21.28 5.58
CA ARG A 264 5.32 -20.77 4.31
C ARG A 264 3.86 -20.32 4.45
N PHE A 265 3.19 -20.76 5.51
CA PHE A 265 1.79 -20.43 5.74
C PHE A 265 1.62 -18.92 5.97
N GLU A 266 2.46 -18.34 6.77
CA GLU A 266 2.50 -16.91 7.12
C GLU A 266 2.78 -16.06 5.87
N ALA A 267 3.72 -16.50 5.02
CA ALA A 267 3.96 -15.81 3.74
C ALA A 267 2.76 -15.92 2.77
N LEU A 268 2.00 -17.03 2.82
CA LEU A 268 0.76 -17.17 2.05
C LEU A 268 -0.34 -16.27 2.57
N MET A 269 -0.49 -16.16 3.90
CA MET A 269 -1.42 -15.24 4.56
C MET A 269 -1.12 -13.79 4.15
N ALA A 270 0.11 -13.34 4.35
CA ALA A 270 0.53 -11.98 3.99
C ALA A 270 0.31 -11.70 2.49
N TYR A 271 0.67 -12.65 1.61
CA TYR A 271 0.43 -12.50 0.17
C TYR A 271 -1.05 -12.32 -0.15
N TYR A 272 -1.91 -13.14 0.45
CA TYR A 272 -3.36 -13.11 0.21
C TYR A 272 -3.99 -11.80 0.70
N HIS A 273 -3.77 -11.46 1.98
CA HIS A 273 -4.44 -10.32 2.59
C HIS A 273 -4.00 -8.98 2.01
N ILE A 274 -2.71 -8.81 1.71
CA ILE A 274 -2.22 -7.58 1.06
C ILE A 274 -2.75 -7.47 -0.38
N ASN A 275 -2.79 -8.56 -1.17
CA ASN A 275 -3.40 -8.51 -2.50
C ASN A 275 -4.88 -8.12 -2.43
N ARG A 276 -5.62 -8.65 -1.47
CA ARG A 276 -7.03 -8.32 -1.26
C ARG A 276 -7.21 -6.86 -0.86
N ALA A 277 -6.38 -6.36 0.07
CA ALA A 277 -6.40 -4.96 0.48
C ALA A 277 -6.08 -4.03 -0.70
N GLN A 278 -5.08 -4.35 -1.49
CA GLN A 278 -4.70 -3.55 -2.65
C GLN A 278 -5.76 -3.58 -3.76
N GLN A 279 -6.43 -4.72 -3.95
CA GLN A 279 -7.59 -4.76 -4.85
C GLN A 279 -8.69 -3.81 -4.37
N TYR A 280 -9.00 -3.80 -3.08
CA TYR A 280 -9.99 -2.90 -2.52
C TYR A 280 -9.58 -1.42 -2.64
N VAL A 281 -8.32 -1.08 -2.41
CA VAL A 281 -7.77 0.26 -2.69
C VAL A 281 -8.01 0.68 -4.14
N HIS A 282 -7.82 -0.24 -5.09
CA HIS A 282 -8.12 0.01 -6.51
C HIS A 282 -9.62 0.18 -6.77
N ASP A 283 -10.47 -0.63 -6.13
CA ASP A 283 -11.93 -0.53 -6.26
C ASP A 283 -12.46 0.80 -5.69
N LEU A 284 -11.79 1.35 -4.67
CA LEU A 284 -12.03 2.70 -4.14
C LEU A 284 -11.51 3.82 -5.06
N GLY A 285 -10.85 3.51 -6.17
CA GLY A 285 -10.42 4.47 -7.18
C GLY A 285 -8.96 4.92 -7.07
N PHE A 286 -8.16 4.33 -6.17
CA PHE A 286 -6.74 4.68 -6.00
C PHE A 286 -5.85 3.72 -6.79
N SER A 287 -5.32 4.19 -7.91
CA SER A 287 -4.43 3.41 -8.76
C SER A 287 -3.43 4.28 -9.50
N LYS A 288 -2.33 3.70 -9.95
CA LYS A 288 -1.38 4.39 -10.83
C LYS A 288 -2.03 4.88 -12.14
N ALA A 289 -3.02 4.16 -12.64
CA ALA A 289 -3.76 4.57 -13.83
C ALA A 289 -4.49 5.91 -13.60
N ASN A 290 -4.99 6.14 -12.39
CA ASN A 290 -5.65 7.37 -11.97
C ASN A 290 -4.67 8.42 -11.42
N ARG A 291 -3.35 8.13 -11.41
CA ARG A 291 -2.28 8.98 -10.88
C ARG A 291 -2.36 9.27 -9.37
N ASN A 292 -3.10 8.47 -8.65
CA ASN A 292 -3.28 8.53 -7.19
C ASN A 292 -3.06 7.16 -6.54
N GLY A 293 -2.17 6.33 -7.10
CA GLY A 293 -1.91 4.98 -6.59
C GLY A 293 -1.29 5.01 -5.19
N ILE A 294 -1.89 4.24 -4.31
CA ILE A 294 -1.41 4.03 -2.94
C ILE A 294 -0.65 2.70 -2.93
N ASP A 295 0.63 2.73 -2.61
CA ASP A 295 1.57 1.59 -2.64
C ASP A 295 1.35 0.62 -3.84
N ASP A 296 0.95 1.16 -5.00
CA ASP A 296 0.64 0.39 -6.21
C ASP A 296 1.92 -0.15 -6.88
N ARG A 297 2.66 -0.95 -6.12
CA ARG A 297 3.93 -1.59 -6.45
C ARG A 297 4.06 -2.90 -5.67
N PRO A 298 4.99 -3.80 -6.02
CA PRO A 298 5.25 -4.98 -5.22
C PRO A 298 5.84 -4.61 -3.85
N GLN A 299 5.02 -4.63 -2.80
CA GLN A 299 5.49 -4.50 -1.42
C GLN A 299 6.26 -5.77 -1.03
N ALA A 300 7.49 -5.58 -0.58
CA ALA A 300 8.27 -6.68 -0.03
C ALA A 300 7.75 -7.07 1.36
N VAL A 301 7.62 -8.37 1.59
CA VAL A 301 7.15 -8.94 2.86
C VAL A 301 8.09 -10.05 3.29
N LEU A 302 8.41 -10.10 4.57
CA LEU A 302 9.22 -11.13 5.18
C LEU A 302 8.47 -11.70 6.40
N ALA A 303 7.84 -12.84 6.24
CA ALA A 303 7.24 -13.60 7.31
C ALA A 303 8.32 -14.35 8.10
N ASP A 304 8.10 -14.60 9.38
CA ASP A 304 9.06 -15.21 10.33
C ASP A 304 10.44 -14.53 10.27
N ALA A 305 10.40 -13.21 10.21
CA ALA A 305 11.61 -12.41 10.05
C ALA A 305 12.53 -12.46 11.27
N PHE A 306 11.99 -12.76 12.44
CA PHE A 306 12.71 -12.85 13.71
C PHE A 306 11.82 -13.54 14.78
N PRO A 307 12.42 -14.05 15.88
CA PRO A 307 11.71 -14.88 16.86
C PRO A 307 10.97 -14.08 17.95
N ARG A 308 10.65 -12.80 17.73
CA ARG A 308 9.93 -11.96 18.70
C ARG A 308 8.47 -11.84 18.27
N ASP A 309 7.61 -11.64 19.25
CA ASP A 309 6.19 -11.30 19.14
C ASP A 309 6.07 -9.77 18.89
N ASN A 310 6.27 -9.38 17.65
CA ASN A 310 6.22 -8.01 17.17
C ASN A 310 6.36 -7.96 15.64
N SER A 311 5.74 -6.99 15.01
CA SER A 311 5.86 -6.73 13.58
C SER A 311 6.17 -5.26 13.31
N PHE A 312 6.69 -4.95 12.15
CA PHE A 312 6.93 -3.56 11.74
C PHE A 312 7.16 -3.39 10.24
N PHE A 313 6.77 -2.24 9.74
CA PHE A 313 7.15 -1.73 8.43
C PHE A 313 8.40 -0.86 8.54
N LEU A 314 9.36 -1.03 7.64
CA LEU A 314 10.51 -0.14 7.47
C LEU A 314 10.43 0.58 6.13
N PRO A 315 10.41 1.94 6.11
CA PRO A 315 10.44 2.72 4.90
C PRO A 315 11.53 2.28 3.92
N GLY A 316 11.15 2.11 2.65
CA GLY A 316 12.08 1.66 1.61
C GLY A 316 12.56 0.21 1.69
N SER A 317 12.03 -0.58 2.65
CA SER A 317 12.41 -1.97 2.89
C SER A 317 11.19 -2.91 2.83
N ALA A 318 11.17 -3.94 3.67
CA ALA A 318 10.09 -4.92 3.74
C ALA A 318 9.24 -4.70 4.99
N ILE A 319 7.97 -5.11 4.92
CA ILE A 319 7.21 -5.41 6.12
C ILE A 319 7.77 -6.71 6.72
N ARG A 320 7.97 -6.72 8.02
CA ARG A 320 8.56 -7.85 8.75
C ARG A 320 7.64 -8.29 9.85
N TYR A 321 7.23 -9.56 9.79
CA TYR A 321 6.39 -10.21 10.78
C TYR A 321 7.24 -11.14 11.63
N GLY A 322 7.03 -11.10 12.95
CA GLY A 322 7.69 -11.97 13.91
C GLY A 322 7.06 -13.37 13.98
N ALA A 323 7.81 -14.30 14.58
CA ALA A 323 7.43 -15.69 14.81
C ALA A 323 7.31 -15.98 16.32
N GLY A 324 6.95 -14.99 17.12
CA GLY A 324 6.80 -15.13 18.57
C GLY A 324 5.36 -15.43 18.97
N SER A 325 5.16 -16.35 19.87
CA SER A 325 3.80 -16.71 20.36
C SER A 325 2.92 -17.31 19.26
N VAL A 326 1.80 -16.68 18.87
CA VAL A 326 1.19 -16.87 17.55
C VAL A 326 2.10 -16.14 16.56
N ASP A 327 2.42 -16.75 15.43
CA ASP A 327 3.18 -16.06 14.40
C ASP A 327 2.33 -14.89 13.88
N ASP A 328 2.86 -13.66 13.96
CA ASP A 328 2.12 -12.42 13.70
C ASP A 328 1.39 -12.44 12.34
N ALA A 329 2.01 -13.03 11.32
CA ALA A 329 1.39 -13.14 10.00
C ALA A 329 0.34 -14.27 9.87
N GLU A 330 -0.08 -14.91 10.95
CA GLU A 330 -1.29 -15.74 10.99
C GLU A 330 -2.56 -14.95 11.27
N ASP A 331 -2.42 -13.72 11.76
CA ASP A 331 -3.53 -12.79 12.00
C ASP A 331 -3.60 -11.75 10.87
N ALA A 332 -4.73 -11.69 10.18
CA ALA A 332 -4.93 -10.71 9.11
C ALA A 332 -4.86 -9.28 9.62
N ASP A 333 -5.25 -9.04 10.88
CA ASP A 333 -5.23 -7.69 11.45
C ASP A 333 -3.80 -7.17 11.58
N VAL A 334 -2.86 -8.02 12.02
CA VAL A 334 -1.43 -7.66 12.07
C VAL A 334 -0.90 -7.42 10.66
N ILE A 335 -1.24 -8.29 9.70
CA ILE A 335 -0.82 -8.13 8.31
C ILE A 335 -1.28 -6.80 7.74
N LEU A 336 -2.53 -6.45 7.97
CA LEU A 336 -3.19 -5.28 7.39
C LEU A 336 -2.79 -3.97 8.10
N HIS A 337 -2.49 -4.04 9.39
CA HIS A 337 -1.94 -2.94 10.18
C HIS A 337 -0.56 -2.53 9.63
N GLU A 338 0.35 -3.48 9.50
CA GLU A 338 1.69 -3.21 8.97
C GLU A 338 1.66 -2.77 7.50
N TYR A 339 0.72 -3.32 6.74
CA TYR A 339 0.52 -2.88 5.36
C TYR A 339 -0.03 -1.45 5.29
N ALA A 340 -0.86 -1.03 6.24
CA ALA A 340 -1.33 0.35 6.31
C ALA A 340 -0.18 1.34 6.51
N HIS A 341 0.86 1.00 7.28
CA HIS A 341 2.06 1.83 7.38
C HIS A 341 2.80 1.96 6.03
N ALA A 342 2.86 0.89 5.23
CA ALA A 342 3.40 0.98 3.87
C ALA A 342 2.55 1.89 2.96
N MET A 343 1.23 1.85 3.11
CA MET A 343 0.29 2.75 2.42
C MET A 343 0.52 4.21 2.85
N GLN A 344 0.60 4.48 4.15
CA GLN A 344 0.89 5.81 4.72
C GLN A 344 2.22 6.36 4.18
N PHE A 345 3.25 5.53 4.15
CA PHE A 345 4.55 5.94 3.59
C PHE A 345 4.44 6.30 2.11
N SER A 346 3.65 5.58 1.33
CA SER A 346 3.46 5.90 -0.08
C SER A 346 2.65 7.17 -0.33
N GLN A 347 1.79 7.55 0.64
CA GLN A 347 0.93 8.74 0.55
C GLN A 347 1.61 9.98 1.13
N ALA A 348 2.18 9.88 2.32
CA ALA A 348 2.79 10.96 3.08
C ALA A 348 4.07 10.50 3.81
N PRO A 349 5.21 10.37 3.09
CA PRO A 349 6.45 9.84 3.68
C PRO A 349 6.91 10.60 4.92
N THR A 350 6.86 11.92 4.88
CA THR A 350 7.29 12.77 6.01
C THR A 350 6.41 12.61 7.24
N PHE A 351 5.12 12.31 7.06
CA PHE A 351 4.22 11.98 8.15
C PHE A 351 4.63 10.68 8.83
N LEU A 352 4.87 9.62 8.07
CA LEU A 352 5.25 8.33 8.64
C LEU A 352 6.62 8.35 9.33
N GLU A 353 7.55 9.17 8.85
CA GLU A 353 8.88 9.35 9.45
C GLU A 353 8.87 10.30 10.65
N SER A 354 7.71 10.88 11.00
CA SER A 354 7.57 11.81 12.12
C SER A 354 7.70 11.10 13.47
N GLY A 355 8.50 11.68 14.37
CA GLY A 355 8.57 11.32 15.78
C GLY A 355 7.66 12.14 16.70
N ALA A 356 6.77 12.97 16.16
CA ALA A 356 5.83 13.77 16.94
C ALA A 356 4.75 12.88 17.57
N SER A 357 4.40 13.12 18.83
CA SER A 357 3.53 12.24 19.62
C SER A 357 2.16 12.02 18.99
N GLU A 358 1.54 13.07 18.46
CA GLU A 358 0.22 12.96 17.83
C GLU A 358 0.31 12.33 16.45
N ALA A 359 1.33 12.67 15.67
CA ALA A 359 1.56 12.01 14.39
C ALA A 359 1.77 10.50 14.54
N LEU A 360 2.56 10.05 15.54
CA LEU A 360 2.71 8.62 15.85
C LEU A 360 1.38 7.97 16.23
N ALA A 361 0.57 8.64 17.06
CA ALA A 361 -0.73 8.11 17.44
C ALA A 361 -1.71 8.06 16.27
N LEU A 362 -1.68 9.02 15.35
CA LEU A 362 -2.45 9.01 14.11
C LEU A 362 -1.99 7.89 13.16
N GLN A 363 -0.68 7.63 13.06
CA GLN A 363 -0.15 6.52 12.27
C GLN A 363 -0.72 5.19 12.76
N GLU A 364 -0.62 4.94 14.06
CA GLU A 364 -1.12 3.70 14.69
C GLU A 364 -2.64 3.56 14.60
N GLY A 365 -3.37 4.63 14.93
CA GLY A 365 -4.83 4.62 14.84
C GLY A 365 -5.36 4.47 13.42
N SER A 366 -4.67 5.02 12.45
CA SER A 366 -4.98 4.84 11.03
C SER A 366 -4.76 3.40 10.57
N ALA A 367 -3.66 2.78 11.02
CA ALA A 367 -3.36 1.39 10.71
C ALA A 367 -4.35 0.43 11.36
N ASP A 368 -4.75 0.69 12.60
CA ASP A 368 -5.80 -0.05 13.30
C ASP A 368 -7.16 0.04 12.60
N TYR A 369 -7.54 1.25 12.18
CA TYR A 369 -8.77 1.43 11.42
C TYR A 369 -8.77 0.62 10.12
N TRP A 370 -7.66 0.66 9.37
CA TRP A 370 -7.55 -0.09 8.13
C TRP A 370 -7.63 -1.60 8.35
N ALA A 371 -6.98 -2.11 9.39
CA ALA A 371 -7.05 -3.52 9.78
C ALA A 371 -8.50 -3.93 10.07
N ALA A 372 -9.21 -3.19 10.93
CA ALA A 372 -10.61 -3.44 11.26
C ALA A 372 -11.54 -3.34 10.03
N ALA A 373 -11.37 -2.31 9.21
CA ALA A 373 -12.17 -2.12 7.99
C ALA A 373 -12.01 -3.29 7.02
N MET A 374 -10.78 -3.72 6.77
CA MET A 374 -10.50 -4.83 5.87
C MET A 374 -10.95 -6.19 6.43
N SER A 375 -10.81 -6.42 7.74
CA SER A 375 -11.29 -7.63 8.40
C SER A 375 -12.80 -7.73 8.37
N SER A 376 -13.52 -6.62 8.54
CA SER A 376 -14.98 -6.58 8.41
C SER A 376 -15.50 -6.97 7.01
N LEU A 377 -14.67 -6.84 5.98
CA LEU A 377 -14.97 -7.26 4.61
C LEU A 377 -14.67 -8.74 4.35
N SER A 378 -14.18 -9.48 5.33
CA SER A 378 -13.87 -10.90 5.18
C SER A 378 -15.13 -11.75 5.19
N PRO A 379 -15.21 -12.82 4.36
CA PRO A 379 -16.38 -13.69 4.31
C PRO A 379 -16.70 -14.42 5.62
N GLY A 380 -15.76 -14.39 6.58
CA GLY A 380 -15.92 -14.96 7.92
C GLY A 380 -16.40 -13.98 8.99
N ALA A 381 -16.40 -12.69 8.68
CA ALA A 381 -16.78 -11.61 9.58
C ALA A 381 -18.30 -11.46 9.76
N ALA A 382 -19.04 -12.57 9.76
CA ALA A 382 -20.50 -12.56 9.88
C ALA A 382 -21.03 -12.03 11.24
N ASN A 383 -20.17 -11.68 12.16
CA ASN A 383 -20.52 -10.99 13.40
C ASN A 383 -20.08 -9.53 13.28
N GLU A 384 -21.05 -8.64 13.18
CA GLU A 384 -20.90 -7.19 13.07
C GLU A 384 -20.14 -6.54 14.25
N ASP A 385 -19.75 -7.30 15.25
CA ASP A 385 -19.06 -6.85 16.47
C ASP A 385 -17.54 -7.05 16.43
N ASP A 386 -16.95 -7.27 15.26
CA ASP A 386 -15.50 -7.43 15.16
C ASP A 386 -14.77 -6.08 15.23
N VAL A 387 -14.90 -5.47 16.40
CA VAL A 387 -14.16 -4.27 16.81
C VAL A 387 -12.86 -4.61 17.53
N CYS A 388 -12.57 -5.90 17.63
CA CYS A 388 -11.37 -6.46 18.20
C CYS A 388 -10.27 -6.49 17.13
N ILE A 389 -9.14 -5.88 17.38
CA ILE A 389 -8.00 -5.85 16.49
C ILE A 389 -6.92 -6.73 17.11
N PHE A 390 -6.28 -7.61 16.29
CA PHE A 390 -5.31 -8.61 16.74
C PHE A 390 -5.88 -9.62 17.73
N ASP A 391 -7.04 -10.14 17.47
CA ASP A 391 -7.73 -11.03 18.40
C ASP A 391 -7.09 -12.43 18.43
N TRP A 392 -6.53 -12.92 17.33
CA TRP A 392 -5.77 -14.18 17.29
C TRP A 392 -4.39 -14.03 17.91
N ASP A 393 -3.64 -13.02 17.52
CA ASP A 393 -2.33 -12.71 18.06
C ASP A 393 -2.38 -12.42 19.56
N ALA A 394 -3.34 -11.61 20.02
CA ALA A 394 -3.53 -11.27 21.43
C ALA A 394 -3.76 -12.47 22.35
N THR A 395 -4.12 -13.65 21.83
CA THR A 395 -4.34 -14.85 22.66
C THR A 395 -3.08 -15.27 23.43
N THR A 396 -1.91 -14.92 22.93
CA THR A 396 -0.61 -15.25 23.55
C THR A 396 0.31 -14.07 23.76
N TYR A 397 -0.05 -12.90 23.29
CA TYR A 397 0.77 -11.69 23.40
C TYR A 397 1.26 -11.46 24.84
N GLY A 398 2.55 -11.20 25.01
CA GLY A 398 3.18 -10.91 26.30
C GLY A 398 3.43 -12.12 27.20
N ARG A 399 3.17 -13.36 26.75
CA ARG A 399 3.51 -14.56 27.55
C ARG A 399 4.99 -14.94 27.55
N VAL A 400 5.75 -14.45 26.59
CA VAL A 400 7.18 -14.83 26.36
C VAL A 400 8.14 -13.77 26.85
N PHE A 401 7.73 -12.52 27.02
CA PHE A 401 8.56 -11.42 27.50
C PHE A 401 7.94 -10.75 28.72
N PRO A 402 8.76 -10.19 29.64
CA PRO A 402 8.22 -9.33 30.67
C PRO A 402 7.40 -8.23 29.99
N PRO A 403 6.22 -7.87 30.52
CA PRO A 403 5.32 -6.93 29.89
C PRO A 403 6.01 -5.59 29.72
N VAL A 404 6.34 -5.24 28.49
CA VAL A 404 6.93 -3.93 28.18
C VAL A 404 5.85 -2.84 28.22
N ALA A 405 4.59 -3.24 28.25
CA ALA A 405 3.43 -2.38 28.37
C ALA A 405 2.29 -3.08 29.10
N PRO A 406 1.29 -2.33 29.62
CA PRO A 406 0.19 -2.86 30.41
C PRO A 406 -0.85 -3.64 29.59
N TYR A 407 -0.51 -4.10 28.42
CA TYR A 407 -1.33 -5.01 27.63
C TYR A 407 -1.32 -6.37 28.31
N SER A 408 -2.44 -6.72 28.93
CA SER A 408 -2.52 -7.89 29.80
C SER A 408 -2.42 -9.19 29.00
N ILE A 409 -1.59 -10.06 29.47
CA ILE A 409 -1.41 -11.45 29.05
C ILE A 409 -2.74 -12.12 28.80
N GLY A 410 -2.97 -12.63 27.57
CA GLY A 410 -4.15 -13.39 27.21
C GLY A 410 -5.44 -12.57 27.13
N ARG A 411 -5.39 -11.36 26.62
CA ARG A 411 -6.59 -10.57 26.28
C ARG A 411 -7.33 -11.15 25.09
N ARG A 412 -8.63 -10.86 25.03
CA ARG A 412 -9.46 -11.18 23.86
C ARG A 412 -9.24 -10.25 22.69
N CYS A 413 -8.60 -9.11 22.89
CA CYS A 413 -8.25 -8.10 21.88
C CYS A 413 -6.88 -7.50 22.18
N GLY A 414 -6.08 -7.30 21.17
CA GLY A 414 -4.89 -6.47 21.27
C GLY A 414 -5.27 -5.01 21.47
N ARG A 415 -6.11 -4.48 20.57
CA ARG A 415 -6.69 -3.12 20.58
C ARG A 415 -8.16 -3.16 20.18
N ARG A 416 -8.86 -2.02 20.30
CA ARG A 416 -10.30 -1.94 20.01
C ARG A 416 -10.63 -0.75 19.12
N ALA A 417 -11.42 -1.00 18.08
CA ALA A 417 -11.94 0.04 17.19
C ALA A 417 -13.22 0.73 17.70
N ASP A 418 -13.73 0.37 18.91
CA ASP A 418 -14.94 0.95 19.50
C ASP A 418 -14.70 1.68 20.83
N SER A 419 -13.46 2.11 21.06
CA SER A 419 -13.12 2.92 22.24
C SER A 419 -13.95 4.20 22.28
N ARG A 420 -14.50 4.55 23.45
CA ARG A 420 -15.27 5.78 23.66
C ARG A 420 -14.47 6.89 24.33
N ARG A 421 -13.14 6.72 24.44
CA ARG A 421 -12.28 7.71 25.05
C ARG A 421 -12.22 8.97 24.19
N THR A 422 -12.17 10.13 24.86
CA THR A 422 -11.78 11.37 24.20
C THR A 422 -10.26 11.47 24.10
N LEU A 423 -9.75 12.31 23.20
CA LEU A 423 -8.32 12.55 23.04
C LEU A 423 -7.66 12.99 24.35
N ALA A 424 -8.29 13.92 25.09
CA ALA A 424 -7.80 14.37 26.39
C ALA A 424 -7.77 13.25 27.45
N GLN A 425 -8.73 12.32 27.42
CA GLN A 425 -8.71 11.15 28.30
C GLN A 425 -7.58 10.19 27.91
N ALA A 426 -7.39 9.91 26.63
CA ALA A 426 -6.33 9.03 26.15
C ALA A 426 -4.95 9.60 26.50
N GLN A 427 -4.70 10.87 26.22
CA GLN A 427 -3.44 11.53 26.56
C GLN A 427 -3.10 11.49 28.06
N ARG A 428 -4.11 11.49 28.94
CA ARG A 428 -3.91 11.40 30.40
C ARG A 428 -3.78 9.97 30.93
N HIS A 429 -4.54 9.03 30.38
CA HIS A 429 -4.68 7.69 30.98
C HIS A 429 -3.92 6.59 30.23
N CYS A 430 -3.51 6.85 28.98
CA CYS A 430 -2.65 5.90 28.27
C CYS A 430 -1.31 5.75 28.97
N PRO A 431 -0.75 4.54 29.01
CA PRO A 431 0.57 4.31 29.56
C PRO A 431 1.61 5.21 28.92
N ARG A 432 2.63 5.57 29.67
CA ARG A 432 3.73 6.36 29.13
C ARG A 432 4.92 5.47 28.80
N ILE A 433 5.32 5.53 27.55
CA ILE A 433 6.49 4.80 27.05
C ILE A 433 7.67 5.75 26.86
N LEU A 434 8.87 5.18 26.75
CA LEU A 434 10.08 5.90 26.42
C LEU A 434 10.32 5.76 24.90
N ALA A 435 10.09 6.85 24.16
CA ALA A 435 10.43 6.94 22.75
C ALA A 435 11.70 7.78 22.58
N GLY A 436 12.82 7.10 22.34
CA GLY A 436 14.13 7.73 22.39
C GLY A 436 14.43 8.27 23.81
N LEU A 437 14.63 9.58 23.96
CA LEU A 437 14.87 10.24 25.24
C LEU A 437 13.62 10.90 25.84
N ARG A 438 12.46 10.78 25.20
CA ARG A 438 11.21 11.43 25.64
C ARG A 438 10.22 10.42 26.22
N ARG A 439 9.61 10.79 27.35
CA ARG A 439 8.44 10.07 27.86
C ARG A 439 7.18 10.65 27.24
N MET A 440 6.45 9.83 26.50
CA MET A 440 5.19 10.21 25.83
C MET A 440 4.09 9.16 26.12
N PRO A 441 2.81 9.51 26.01
CA PRO A 441 1.75 8.52 26.02
C PRO A 441 1.98 7.49 24.91
N ASP A 442 1.64 6.24 25.17
CA ASP A 442 1.76 5.17 24.17
C ASP A 442 0.92 5.49 22.93
N PRO A 443 1.53 5.66 21.75
CA PRO A 443 0.84 6.05 20.53
C PRO A 443 -0.23 5.05 20.09
N HIS A 444 -0.03 3.74 20.35
CA HIS A 444 -1.03 2.72 20.05
C HIS A 444 -2.30 2.93 20.88
N CYS A 445 -2.15 3.24 22.17
CA CYS A 445 -3.28 3.49 23.06
C CYS A 445 -3.99 4.82 22.74
N VAL A 446 -3.23 5.87 22.39
CA VAL A 446 -3.83 7.16 22.00
C VAL A 446 -4.47 7.04 20.61
N GLY A 447 -3.88 6.28 19.72
CA GLY A 447 -4.38 6.02 18.36
C GLY A 447 -5.76 5.37 18.33
N GLU A 448 -6.14 4.58 19.38
CA GLU A 448 -7.50 4.03 19.48
C GLU A 448 -8.60 5.11 19.42
N VAL A 449 -8.31 6.36 19.76
CA VAL A 449 -9.27 7.47 19.64
C VAL A 449 -9.58 7.75 18.17
N TRP A 450 -8.54 7.73 17.31
CA TRP A 450 -8.66 7.97 15.87
C TRP A 450 -9.34 6.80 15.17
N SER A 451 -8.86 5.57 15.40
CA SER A 451 -9.46 4.37 14.80
C SER A 451 -10.94 4.24 15.17
N SER A 452 -11.30 4.53 16.42
CA SER A 452 -12.68 4.44 16.89
C SER A 452 -13.58 5.55 16.33
N ALA A 453 -13.06 6.76 16.15
CA ALA A 453 -13.82 7.83 15.49
C ALA A 453 -14.17 7.44 14.04
N LEU A 454 -13.19 6.98 13.28
CA LEU A 454 -13.40 6.50 11.90
C LEU A 454 -14.34 5.30 11.84
N TRP A 455 -14.24 4.37 12.80
CA TRP A 455 -15.10 3.21 12.88
C TRP A 455 -16.57 3.59 13.17
N ASP A 456 -16.81 4.51 14.09
CA ASP A 456 -18.17 4.98 14.38
C ASP A 456 -18.76 5.75 13.19
N ILE A 457 -17.97 6.55 12.47
CA ILE A 457 -18.39 7.17 11.19
C ILE A 457 -18.77 6.07 10.20
N ARG A 458 -17.91 5.04 10.05
CA ARG A 458 -18.15 3.90 9.15
C ARG A 458 -19.48 3.20 9.45
N ARG A 459 -19.76 2.92 10.72
CA ARG A 459 -21.02 2.31 11.15
C ARG A 459 -22.23 3.20 10.85
N GLN A 460 -22.14 4.51 11.10
CA GLN A 460 -23.23 5.45 10.81
C GLN A 460 -23.52 5.55 9.31
N LEU A 461 -22.47 5.61 8.48
CA LEU A 461 -22.65 5.66 7.03
C LEU A 461 -23.18 4.33 6.50
N ALA A 462 -22.68 3.19 6.96
CA ALA A 462 -23.18 1.87 6.60
C ALA A 462 -24.65 1.64 7.06
N ALA A 463 -25.07 2.23 8.17
CA ALA A 463 -26.47 2.18 8.59
C ALA A 463 -27.42 2.98 7.67
N ARG A 464 -26.91 4.05 7.04
CA ARG A 464 -27.67 4.85 6.05
C ARG A 464 -27.64 4.22 4.65
N ASP A 465 -26.50 3.71 4.27
CA ASP A 465 -26.28 3.00 3.00
C ASP A 465 -25.50 1.70 3.25
N PRO A 466 -26.19 0.58 3.42
CA PRO A 466 -25.55 -0.72 3.66
C PRO A 466 -24.65 -1.21 2.53
N ILE A 467 -24.79 -0.65 1.32
CA ILE A 467 -24.05 -1.08 0.13
C ILE A 467 -22.71 -0.35 0.04
N SER A 468 -22.71 0.98 0.19
CA SER A 468 -21.55 1.82 -0.09
C SER A 468 -21.09 2.69 1.08
N GLY A 469 -21.87 2.80 2.16
CA GLY A 469 -21.55 3.71 3.26
C GLY A 469 -20.22 3.41 3.94
N GLY A 470 -19.87 2.14 4.14
CA GLY A 470 -18.55 1.75 4.63
C GLY A 470 -17.43 2.15 3.65
N ALA A 471 -17.62 1.87 2.37
CA ALA A 471 -16.64 2.22 1.34
C ALA A 471 -16.47 3.75 1.18
N THR A 472 -17.49 4.53 1.48
CA THR A 472 -17.43 6.00 1.45
C THR A 472 -16.40 6.51 2.43
N ILE A 473 -16.47 6.14 3.70
CA ILE A 473 -15.47 6.60 4.68
C ILE A 473 -14.10 5.97 4.46
N ASP A 474 -14.02 4.71 4.02
CA ASP A 474 -12.75 4.08 3.66
C ASP A 474 -12.04 4.88 2.57
N ARG A 475 -12.79 5.35 1.57
CA ARG A 475 -12.28 6.21 0.50
C ARG A 475 -11.89 7.59 1.00
N THR A 476 -12.71 8.23 1.85
CA THR A 476 -12.43 9.54 2.45
C THR A 476 -11.18 9.49 3.32
N TYR A 477 -11.05 8.46 4.15
CA TYR A 477 -9.87 8.22 4.96
C TYR A 477 -8.60 8.08 4.10
N LEU A 478 -8.62 7.24 3.07
CA LEU A 478 -7.47 7.11 2.17
C LEU A 478 -7.14 8.42 1.45
N ALA A 479 -8.14 9.17 1.01
CA ALA A 479 -7.92 10.46 0.37
C ALA A 479 -7.30 11.47 1.33
N SER A 480 -7.74 11.53 2.60
CA SER A 480 -7.22 12.48 3.58
C SER A 480 -5.74 12.29 3.90
N GLN A 481 -5.25 11.06 3.88
CA GLN A 481 -3.84 10.78 4.19
C GLN A 481 -2.84 11.38 3.18
N PHE A 482 -3.27 11.70 1.96
CA PHE A 482 -2.43 12.45 1.03
C PHE A 482 -2.16 13.90 1.45
N MET A 483 -2.91 14.42 2.42
CA MET A 483 -2.78 15.79 2.95
C MET A 483 -1.92 15.84 4.23
N TYR A 484 -1.55 14.69 4.81
CA TYR A 484 -0.85 14.63 6.08
C TYR A 484 0.61 15.10 5.96
N VAL A 485 1.09 15.74 7.02
CA VAL A 485 2.45 16.31 7.12
C VAL A 485 3.16 15.80 8.39
N ALA A 486 4.48 16.03 8.48
CA ALA A 486 5.28 15.56 9.61
C ALA A 486 4.82 16.10 10.98
N SER A 487 4.26 17.30 11.02
CA SER A 487 3.74 17.94 12.24
C SER A 487 2.24 17.73 12.43
N GLU A 488 1.67 16.65 11.86
CA GLU A 488 0.24 16.39 11.88
C GLU A 488 -0.31 16.29 13.31
N HIS A 489 -1.38 17.00 13.57
CA HIS A 489 -2.16 16.91 14.79
C HIS A 489 -3.52 16.28 14.51
N PHE A 490 -4.21 15.80 15.54
CA PHE A 490 -5.51 15.13 15.39
C PHE A 490 -6.56 16.04 14.72
N ASP A 491 -6.57 17.32 15.03
CA ASP A 491 -7.49 18.29 14.44
C ASP A 491 -7.14 18.60 12.97
N ASP A 492 -5.85 18.56 12.58
CA ASP A 492 -5.43 18.69 11.19
C ASP A 492 -5.90 17.49 10.36
N ALA A 493 -5.69 16.26 10.88
CA ALA A 493 -6.17 15.03 10.26
C ALA A 493 -7.71 15.00 10.12
N ALA A 494 -8.43 15.51 11.13
CA ALA A 494 -9.89 15.63 11.06
C ALA A 494 -10.34 16.65 10.00
N ARG A 495 -9.65 17.80 9.87
CA ARG A 495 -9.90 18.76 8.79
C ARG A 495 -9.59 18.18 7.43
N ALA A 496 -8.48 17.44 7.32
CA ALA A 496 -8.15 16.74 6.07
C ALA A 496 -9.24 15.73 5.67
N ALA A 497 -9.83 15.02 6.64
CA ALA A 497 -10.95 14.11 6.37
C ALA A 497 -12.21 14.88 5.90
N LEU A 498 -12.52 16.03 6.48
CA LEU A 498 -13.64 16.87 6.03
C LEU A 498 -13.41 17.39 4.62
N CYS A 499 -12.20 17.86 4.31
CA CYS A 499 -11.88 18.34 2.96
C CYS A 499 -11.87 17.20 1.94
N ALA A 500 -11.40 16.02 2.32
CA ALA A 500 -11.46 14.86 1.45
C ALA A 500 -12.90 14.41 1.16
N ASP A 501 -13.83 14.53 2.13
CA ASP A 501 -15.25 14.28 1.91
C ASP A 501 -15.86 15.26 0.90
N ASP A 502 -15.52 16.55 1.01
CA ASP A 502 -15.96 17.60 0.07
C ASP A 502 -15.44 17.33 -1.35
N ASP A 503 -14.16 16.97 -1.48
CA ASP A 503 -13.55 16.66 -2.78
C ASP A 503 -14.16 15.42 -3.47
N LEU A 504 -14.60 14.44 -2.68
CA LEU A 504 -15.16 13.19 -3.17
C LEU A 504 -16.68 13.24 -3.36
N SER A 505 -17.36 14.08 -2.59
CA SER A 505 -18.81 14.18 -2.55
C SER A 505 -19.24 15.60 -2.13
N PRO A 506 -19.02 16.63 -2.97
CA PRO A 506 -19.30 18.01 -2.62
C PRO A 506 -20.78 18.24 -2.35
N GLU A 507 -21.07 19.03 -1.30
CA GLU A 507 -22.40 19.53 -1.01
C GLU A 507 -22.33 21.07 -0.93
N GLY A 508 -22.73 21.77 -1.99
CA GLY A 508 -22.62 23.22 -2.07
C GLY A 508 -21.42 23.71 -2.89
N THR A 509 -20.63 24.63 -2.33
CA THR A 509 -19.47 25.22 -3.01
C THR A 509 -18.25 24.33 -2.79
N ALA A 510 -17.71 23.73 -3.85
CA ALA A 510 -16.52 22.90 -3.74
C ALA A 510 -15.33 23.70 -3.14
N GLY A 511 -14.63 23.10 -2.19
CA GLY A 511 -13.42 23.64 -1.58
C GLY A 511 -13.64 24.39 -0.25
N ASP A 512 -14.86 24.34 0.32
CA ASP A 512 -15.14 24.85 1.66
C ASP A 512 -15.06 23.76 2.74
N CYS A 513 -14.67 22.54 2.37
CA CYS A 513 -14.58 21.35 3.22
C CYS A 513 -15.94 20.95 3.84
N HIS A 514 -17.03 21.15 3.10
CA HIS A 514 -18.40 20.78 3.44
C HIS A 514 -18.96 19.74 2.46
N GLY A 515 -18.47 18.50 2.56
CA GLY A 515 -18.98 17.38 1.76
C GLY A 515 -20.27 16.78 2.32
N ALA A 516 -20.84 15.85 1.59
CA ALA A 516 -22.13 15.19 1.89
C ALA A 516 -22.16 14.48 3.26
N ASN A 517 -21.01 14.12 3.82
CA ASN A 517 -20.89 13.45 5.12
C ASN A 517 -20.33 14.36 6.23
N TYR A 518 -20.19 15.65 5.94
CA TYR A 518 -19.61 16.65 6.86
C TYR A 518 -20.17 16.58 8.29
N ALA A 519 -21.51 16.55 8.43
CA ALA A 519 -22.14 16.53 9.75
C ALA A 519 -21.77 15.27 10.56
N THR A 520 -21.68 14.13 9.89
CA THR A 520 -21.33 12.85 10.54
C THR A 520 -19.85 12.84 10.95
N ILE A 521 -18.95 13.20 10.03
CA ILE A 521 -17.50 13.21 10.30
C ILE A 521 -17.19 14.22 11.41
N ARG A 522 -17.67 15.46 11.29
CA ARG A 522 -17.44 16.50 12.28
C ARG A 522 -18.06 16.17 13.64
N GLY A 523 -19.24 15.56 13.65
CA GLY A 523 -19.93 15.14 14.87
C GLY A 523 -19.12 14.15 15.67
N GLU A 524 -18.60 13.10 15.04
CA GLU A 524 -17.77 12.10 15.71
C GLU A 524 -16.41 12.65 16.14
N MET A 525 -15.75 13.46 15.31
CA MET A 525 -14.48 14.08 15.69
C MET A 525 -14.64 14.99 16.92
N ARG A 526 -15.76 15.74 17.02
CA ARG A 526 -16.08 16.52 18.22
C ARG A 526 -16.42 15.66 19.43
N ALA A 527 -17.17 14.59 19.26
CA ALA A 527 -17.49 13.66 20.35
C ALA A 527 -16.23 13.04 20.97
N ARG A 528 -15.17 12.92 20.19
CA ARG A 528 -13.85 12.45 20.64
C ARG A 528 -12.94 13.57 21.15
N GLY A 529 -13.37 14.85 21.09
CA GLY A 529 -12.57 16.01 21.47
C GLY A 529 -11.35 16.21 20.55
N ILE A 530 -11.50 15.87 19.29
CA ILE A 530 -10.50 16.08 18.24
C ILE A 530 -10.70 17.45 17.58
N LEU A 531 -11.96 17.88 17.37
CA LEU A 531 -12.36 19.19 16.83
C LEU A 531 -13.07 20.04 17.88
#